data_e4977e04d054ed02fbb7790540381729
#
_entry.id   e4977e04d054ed02fbb7790540381729
#
_cell.length_a   1.000
_cell.length_b   1.000
_cell.length_c   1.000
_cell.angle_alpha   90.00
_cell.angle_beta   90.00
_cell.angle_gamma   90.00
#
_symmetry.space_group_name_H-M   'P 1'
#
loop_
_entity.id
_entity.type
_entity.pdbx_description
1 polymer ?
#
loop_
_entity_poly.entity_id
_entity_poly.type
_entity_poly.pdbx_seq_one_letter_code
_entity_poly.pdbx_strand_id
1 'polypeptide(L)'
;MKAIIIFCSLVFAMTAYADMNIGGITIPSTKSFAGKQLSLNGAGTREKFWMDMYVGALFVTKKTKDAQLLINADDNIAMELTIVSSLITSDKMSDAVEEGFEKSAKGNLSSLRSRIDQFKGFFKEKIKKGDVFSMIYESGKGLTVLKNGNKAGVIPGLDFKKGLFGIWLGEDPADSDLKKGLLGT
;
A
#
# COMPACT_ATOMS: atom_id res chain seq x y z
N MET A 1 -58.26 -26.67 -10.40
CA MET A 1 -57.39 -25.48 -10.58
C MET A 1 -55.99 -25.85 -10.12
N LYS A 2 -55.03 -25.98 -11.06
CA LYS A 2 -53.62 -26.31 -10.73
C LYS A 2 -52.85 -25.02 -10.59
N ALA A 3 -52.36 -24.70 -9.40
CA ALA A 3 -51.49 -23.54 -9.17
C ALA A 3 -50.08 -23.85 -9.67
N ILE A 4 -49.59 -23.07 -10.61
CA ILE A 4 -48.20 -23.10 -11.10
C ILE A 4 -47.40 -22.19 -10.20
N ILE A 5 -46.50 -22.74 -9.40
CA ILE A 5 -45.54 -21.99 -8.60
C ILE A 5 -44.33 -21.74 -9.49
N ILE A 6 -44.14 -20.46 -9.91
CA ILE A 6 -42.95 -20.04 -10.65
C ILE A 6 -41.85 -19.75 -9.61
N PHE A 7 -40.84 -20.62 -9.60
CA PHE A 7 -39.63 -20.44 -8.78
C PHE A 7 -38.71 -19.49 -9.50
N CYS A 8 -38.68 -18.24 -9.07
CA CYS A 8 -37.77 -17.22 -9.63
C CYS A 8 -36.39 -17.40 -8.98
N SER A 9 -35.49 -18.11 -9.68
CA SER A 9 -34.10 -18.27 -9.25
C SER A 9 -33.35 -16.96 -9.43
N LEU A 10 -33.07 -16.27 -8.32
CA LEU A 10 -32.20 -15.09 -8.32
C LEU A 10 -30.75 -15.56 -8.52
N VAL A 11 -30.24 -15.44 -9.74
CA VAL A 11 -28.82 -15.68 -10.04
C VAL A 11 -28.02 -14.48 -9.53
N PHE A 12 -27.38 -14.61 -8.39
CA PHE A 12 -26.38 -13.66 -7.92
C PHE A 12 -25.13 -13.81 -8.81
N ALA A 13 -24.94 -12.89 -9.73
CA ALA A 13 -23.68 -12.78 -10.47
C ALA A 13 -22.59 -12.33 -9.51
N MET A 14 -21.80 -13.26 -8.97
CA MET A 14 -20.53 -12.94 -8.32
C MET A 14 -19.57 -12.41 -9.39
N THR A 15 -19.30 -11.12 -9.37
CA THR A 15 -18.20 -10.54 -10.14
C THR A 15 -16.89 -11.05 -9.54
N ALA A 16 -16.32 -12.09 -10.14
CA ALA A 16 -14.97 -12.54 -9.83
C ALA A 16 -13.99 -11.47 -10.34
N TYR A 17 -13.43 -10.69 -9.44
CA TYR A 17 -12.28 -9.86 -9.76
C TYR A 17 -11.07 -10.78 -9.90
N ALA A 18 -10.41 -10.74 -11.06
CA ALA A 18 -9.21 -11.54 -11.30
C ALA A 18 -8.01 -11.00 -10.52
N ASP A 19 -7.19 -11.91 -10.01
CA ASP A 19 -5.92 -11.57 -9.39
C ASP A 19 -4.98 -10.95 -10.45
N MET A 20 -4.09 -10.06 -10.01
CA MET A 20 -3.13 -9.37 -10.87
C MET A 20 -1.75 -10.04 -10.73
N ASN A 21 -1.03 -10.23 -11.84
CA ASN A 21 0.33 -10.78 -11.81
C ASN A 21 1.32 -9.72 -12.30
N ILE A 22 2.23 -9.29 -11.43
CA ILE A 22 3.23 -8.25 -11.72
C ILE A 22 4.58 -8.69 -11.14
N GLY A 23 5.64 -8.65 -11.95
CA GLY A 23 6.99 -8.99 -11.51
C GLY A 23 7.10 -10.43 -10.94
N GLY A 24 6.23 -11.35 -11.39
CA GLY A 24 6.16 -12.73 -10.87
C GLY A 24 5.44 -12.84 -9.52
N ILE A 25 4.82 -11.77 -9.03
CA ILE A 25 4.04 -11.74 -7.79
C ILE A 25 2.55 -11.76 -8.14
N THR A 26 1.81 -12.72 -7.59
CA THR A 26 0.35 -12.78 -7.68
C THR A 26 -0.25 -11.94 -6.57
N ILE A 27 -1.02 -10.92 -6.94
CA ILE A 27 -1.66 -9.96 -6.04
C ILE A 27 -3.16 -10.21 -6.09
N PRO A 28 -3.80 -10.58 -4.97
CA PRO A 28 -5.22 -10.84 -4.94
C PRO A 28 -6.03 -9.58 -5.20
N SER A 29 -7.14 -9.70 -5.91
CA SER A 29 -8.05 -8.59 -6.20
C SER A 29 -8.69 -7.96 -4.96
N THR A 30 -8.76 -8.71 -3.86
CA THR A 30 -9.19 -8.25 -2.54
C THR A 30 -8.36 -8.91 -1.45
N LYS A 31 -8.12 -8.21 -0.34
CA LYS A 31 -7.36 -8.72 0.79
C LYS A 31 -7.90 -8.17 2.11
N SER A 32 -7.88 -8.99 3.16
CA SER A 32 -8.27 -8.53 4.51
C SER A 32 -7.08 -7.93 5.24
N PHE A 33 -7.23 -6.69 5.72
CA PHE A 33 -6.28 -5.98 6.54
C PHE A 33 -6.96 -5.54 7.83
N ALA A 34 -6.41 -5.94 8.97
CA ALA A 34 -6.98 -5.62 10.29
C ALA A 34 -8.48 -5.97 10.40
N GLY A 35 -8.92 -7.07 9.79
CA GLY A 35 -10.31 -7.51 9.78
C GLY A 35 -11.23 -6.78 8.79
N LYS A 36 -10.70 -5.86 7.98
CA LYS A 36 -11.46 -5.15 6.94
C LYS A 36 -11.03 -5.61 5.55
N GLN A 37 -12.01 -5.95 4.72
CA GLN A 37 -11.77 -6.30 3.33
C GLN A 37 -11.51 -5.04 2.51
N LEU A 38 -10.34 -4.96 1.88
CA LEU A 38 -9.98 -3.90 0.95
C LEU A 38 -9.85 -4.45 -0.47
N SER A 39 -10.14 -3.63 -1.46
CA SER A 39 -10.01 -3.95 -2.88
C SER A 39 -8.68 -3.46 -3.42
N LEU A 40 -8.02 -4.24 -4.26
CA LEU A 40 -6.84 -3.80 -5.00
C LEU A 40 -7.20 -2.60 -5.88
N ASN A 41 -6.61 -1.44 -5.59
CA ASN A 41 -6.72 -0.25 -6.43
C ASN A 41 -5.86 -0.39 -7.68
N GLY A 42 -4.64 -0.82 -7.48
CA GLY A 42 -3.67 -1.08 -8.52
C GLY A 42 -2.33 -1.54 -7.95
N ALA A 43 -1.42 -1.94 -8.82
CA ALA A 43 -0.10 -2.38 -8.45
C ALA A 43 0.92 -2.06 -9.56
N GLY A 44 2.20 -2.03 -9.20
CA GLY A 44 3.28 -1.79 -10.13
C GLY A 44 4.63 -2.17 -9.54
N THR A 45 5.65 -2.15 -10.37
CA THR A 45 7.03 -2.40 -9.96
C THR A 45 7.77 -1.09 -9.81
N ARG A 46 8.55 -0.94 -8.73
CA ARG A 46 9.54 0.11 -8.65
C ARG A 46 10.82 -0.34 -9.30
N GLU A 47 11.24 0.37 -10.31
CA GLU A 47 12.53 0.16 -10.96
C GLU A 47 13.57 1.17 -10.47
N LYS A 48 14.83 0.73 -10.38
CA LYS A 48 15.97 1.60 -10.19
C LYS A 48 17.16 1.02 -10.95
N PHE A 49 17.80 1.82 -11.82
CA PHE A 49 18.91 1.37 -12.67
C PHE A 49 18.55 0.10 -13.50
N TRP A 50 17.36 0.10 -14.14
CA TRP A 50 16.81 -1.01 -14.95
C TRP A 50 16.64 -2.33 -14.18
N MET A 51 16.53 -2.27 -12.86
CA MET A 51 16.31 -3.45 -12.01
C MET A 51 15.06 -3.26 -11.18
N ASP A 52 14.23 -4.30 -11.16
CA ASP A 52 13.08 -4.36 -10.27
C ASP A 52 13.55 -4.42 -8.82
N MET A 53 13.09 -3.47 -8.00
CA MET A 53 13.41 -3.37 -6.59
C MET A 53 12.35 -4.05 -5.74
N TYR A 54 11.10 -3.64 -5.90
CA TYR A 54 9.95 -4.23 -5.23
C TYR A 54 8.68 -4.08 -6.08
N VAL A 55 7.72 -4.95 -5.84
CA VAL A 55 6.35 -4.80 -6.32
C VAL A 55 5.55 -4.11 -5.24
N GLY A 56 4.90 -2.99 -5.59
CA GLY A 56 3.97 -2.26 -4.73
C GLY A 56 2.52 -2.57 -5.10
N ALA A 57 1.66 -2.82 -4.11
CA ALA A 57 0.23 -3.04 -4.28
C ALA A 57 -0.56 -2.14 -3.32
N LEU A 58 -1.53 -1.41 -3.86
CA LEU A 58 -2.36 -0.47 -3.12
C LEU A 58 -3.77 -1.04 -2.96
N PHE A 59 -4.22 -1.16 -1.72
CA PHE A 59 -5.55 -1.65 -1.36
C PHE A 59 -6.35 -0.54 -0.69
N VAL A 60 -7.61 -0.39 -1.10
CA VAL A 60 -8.49 0.71 -0.69
C VAL A 60 -9.92 0.20 -0.41
N THR A 61 -10.71 1.00 0.30
CA THR A 61 -12.14 0.75 0.52
C THR A 61 -12.95 0.94 -0.78
N LYS A 62 -12.59 1.97 -1.56
CA LYS A 62 -13.22 2.30 -2.85
C LYS A 62 -12.15 2.68 -3.87
N LYS A 63 -12.12 1.99 -5.00
CA LYS A 63 -11.17 2.25 -6.09
C LYS A 63 -11.29 3.67 -6.62
N THR A 64 -10.14 4.31 -6.86
CA THR A 64 -10.07 5.65 -7.44
C THR A 64 -8.73 5.89 -8.12
N LYS A 65 -8.72 6.75 -9.13
CA LYS A 65 -7.50 7.26 -9.78
C LYS A 65 -7.02 8.58 -9.19
N ASP A 66 -7.78 9.14 -8.26
CA ASP A 66 -7.45 10.40 -7.59
C ASP A 66 -6.47 10.15 -6.43
N ALA A 67 -5.19 10.46 -6.70
CA ALA A 67 -4.12 10.33 -5.73
C ALA A 67 -4.33 11.25 -4.52
N GLN A 68 -4.85 12.47 -4.72
CA GLN A 68 -5.05 13.44 -3.64
C GLN A 68 -6.17 13.00 -2.71
N LEU A 69 -7.22 12.38 -3.24
CA LEU A 69 -8.27 11.77 -2.44
C LEU A 69 -7.68 10.67 -1.55
N LEU A 70 -6.86 9.76 -2.12
CA LEU A 70 -6.23 8.66 -1.38
C LEU A 70 -5.28 9.17 -0.29
N ILE A 71 -4.48 10.20 -0.58
CA ILE A 71 -3.55 10.79 0.38
C ILE A 71 -4.31 11.47 1.54
N ASN A 72 -5.35 12.25 1.22
CA ASN A 72 -5.96 13.17 2.19
C ASN A 72 -7.11 12.60 3.00
N ALA A 73 -7.84 11.61 2.47
CA ALA A 73 -8.97 11.02 3.17
C ALA A 73 -8.53 10.30 4.46
N ASP A 74 -9.32 10.46 5.52
CA ASP A 74 -9.20 9.64 6.73
C ASP A 74 -9.99 8.33 6.53
N ASP A 75 -9.49 7.47 5.65
CA ASP A 75 -10.10 6.20 5.29
C ASP A 75 -9.07 5.06 5.34
N ASN A 76 -9.58 3.82 5.47
CA ASN A 76 -8.71 2.65 5.52
C ASN A 76 -8.03 2.43 4.18
N ILE A 77 -6.73 2.30 4.22
CA ILE A 77 -5.87 2.09 3.05
C ILE A 77 -4.67 1.23 3.45
N ALA A 78 -4.21 0.38 2.56
CA ALA A 78 -3.00 -0.41 2.79
C ALA A 78 -2.08 -0.37 1.57
N MET A 79 -0.77 -0.25 1.83
CA MET A 79 0.30 -0.44 0.85
C MET A 79 1.05 -1.70 1.22
N GLU A 80 1.21 -2.62 0.28
CA GLU A 80 2.12 -3.75 0.41
C GLU A 80 3.32 -3.59 -0.52
N LEU A 81 4.51 -3.84 0.01
CA LEU A 81 5.75 -3.89 -0.77
C LEU A 81 6.32 -5.30 -0.67
N THR A 82 6.39 -6.00 -1.80
CA THR A 82 7.07 -7.29 -1.91
C THR A 82 8.46 -7.08 -2.49
N ILE A 83 9.48 -7.37 -1.72
CA ILE A 83 10.89 -7.18 -2.12
C ILE A 83 11.28 -8.22 -3.16
N VAL A 84 11.67 -7.77 -4.36
CA VAL A 84 12.07 -8.67 -5.45
C VAL A 84 13.58 -8.60 -5.75
N SER A 85 14.31 -7.65 -5.15
CA SER A 85 15.75 -7.47 -5.34
C SER A 85 16.52 -7.67 -4.04
N SER A 86 17.65 -8.37 -4.12
CA SER A 86 18.62 -8.46 -3.01
C SER A 86 19.44 -7.17 -2.79
N LEU A 87 19.29 -6.18 -3.68
CA LEU A 87 19.95 -4.88 -3.56
C LEU A 87 19.30 -3.97 -2.51
N ILE A 88 18.07 -4.28 -2.07
CA ILE A 88 17.42 -3.56 -0.99
C ILE A 88 17.99 -4.04 0.35
N THR A 89 18.69 -3.15 1.02
CA THR A 89 19.19 -3.36 2.38
C THR A 89 18.41 -2.50 3.37
N SER A 90 18.57 -2.76 4.66
CA SER A 90 18.00 -1.95 5.73
C SER A 90 18.38 -0.47 5.61
N ASP A 91 19.67 -0.18 5.37
CA ASP A 91 20.17 1.20 5.23
C ASP A 91 19.54 1.90 4.01
N LYS A 92 19.54 1.23 2.83
CA LYS A 92 18.91 1.78 1.63
C LYS A 92 17.40 2.00 1.77
N MET A 93 16.71 1.15 2.55
CA MET A 93 15.30 1.37 2.85
C MET A 93 15.12 2.58 3.76
N SER A 94 15.96 2.73 4.79
CA SER A 94 15.94 3.89 5.68
C SER A 94 16.23 5.20 4.93
N ASP A 95 17.21 5.20 4.01
CA ASP A 95 17.53 6.36 3.18
C ASP A 95 16.36 6.71 2.24
N ALA A 96 15.75 5.70 1.62
CA ALA A 96 14.60 5.91 0.74
C ALA A 96 13.37 6.45 1.49
N VAL A 97 13.17 6.03 2.75
CA VAL A 97 12.13 6.59 3.62
C VAL A 97 12.41 8.06 3.91
N GLU A 98 13.65 8.40 4.27
CA GLU A 98 14.06 9.78 4.55
C GLU A 98 13.81 10.68 3.33
N GLU A 99 14.39 10.32 2.18
CA GLU A 99 14.20 11.05 0.91
C GLU A 99 12.71 11.18 0.55
N GLY A 100 11.95 10.10 0.73
CA GLY A 100 10.52 10.08 0.43
C GLY A 100 9.72 11.05 1.30
N PHE A 101 9.99 11.13 2.60
CA PHE A 101 9.33 12.10 3.48
C PHE A 101 9.78 13.54 3.22
N GLU A 102 11.06 13.78 2.89
CA GLU A 102 11.54 15.11 2.49
C GLU A 102 10.76 15.66 1.28
N LYS A 103 10.46 14.82 0.31
CA LYS A 103 9.67 15.18 -0.87
C LYS A 103 8.17 15.33 -0.58
N SER A 104 7.60 14.39 0.18
CA SER A 104 6.14 14.30 0.38
C SER A 104 5.60 15.19 1.49
N ALA A 105 6.40 15.44 2.55
CA ALA A 105 5.99 16.17 3.75
C ALA A 105 6.48 17.62 3.77
N LYS A 106 6.63 18.26 2.60
CA LYS A 106 7.08 19.66 2.47
C LYS A 106 6.34 20.58 3.47
N GLY A 107 7.11 21.27 4.33
CA GLY A 107 6.58 22.18 5.36
C GLY A 107 6.18 21.51 6.69
N ASN A 108 6.04 20.18 6.74
CA ASN A 108 5.65 19.45 7.96
C ASN A 108 6.70 18.46 8.47
N LEU A 109 7.89 18.42 7.87
CA LEU A 109 8.91 17.42 8.17
C LEU A 109 9.33 17.42 9.65
N SER A 110 9.48 18.62 10.25
CA SER A 110 9.87 18.77 11.65
C SER A 110 8.85 18.18 12.62
N SER A 111 7.56 18.34 12.35
CA SER A 111 6.48 17.79 13.19
C SER A 111 6.35 16.27 13.07
N LEU A 112 6.85 15.68 11.98
CA LEU A 112 6.84 14.24 11.73
C LEU A 112 8.13 13.55 12.16
N ARG A 113 9.21 14.29 12.48
CA ARG A 113 10.57 13.76 12.68
C ARG A 113 10.62 12.54 13.57
N SER A 114 10.13 12.63 14.80
CA SER A 114 10.16 11.51 15.76
C SER A 114 9.45 10.26 15.23
N ARG A 115 8.32 10.44 14.52
CA ARG A 115 7.56 9.33 13.93
C ARG A 115 8.23 8.76 12.69
N ILE A 116 8.95 9.58 11.90
CA ILE A 116 9.79 9.11 10.78
C ILE A 116 10.93 8.25 11.32
N ASP A 117 11.61 8.68 12.37
CA ASP A 117 12.70 7.92 12.99
C ASP A 117 12.21 6.59 13.58
N GLN A 118 11.01 6.60 14.19
CA GLN A 118 10.34 5.38 14.65
C GLN A 118 10.04 4.45 13.46
N PHE A 119 9.50 4.98 12.35
CA PHE A 119 9.16 4.21 11.14
C PHE A 119 10.40 3.59 10.51
N LYS A 120 11.51 4.33 10.39
CA LYS A 120 12.82 3.82 9.94
C LYS A 120 13.29 2.66 10.82
N GLY A 121 13.00 2.73 12.12
CA GLY A 121 13.31 1.68 13.07
C GLY A 121 12.70 0.30 12.73
N PHE A 122 11.58 0.25 12.01
CA PHE A 122 10.93 -0.99 11.60
C PHE A 122 11.67 -1.74 10.49
N PHE A 123 12.63 -1.09 9.83
CA PHE A 123 13.46 -1.68 8.77
C PHE A 123 14.87 -2.07 9.23
N LYS A 124 15.18 -2.00 10.54
CA LYS A 124 16.54 -2.31 11.08
C LYS A 124 16.96 -3.76 10.87
N GLU A 125 16.01 -4.68 10.85
CA GLU A 125 16.32 -6.08 10.57
C GLU A 125 16.69 -6.27 9.11
N LYS A 126 17.60 -7.24 8.84
CA LYS A 126 18.02 -7.59 7.49
C LYS A 126 16.81 -7.82 6.58
N ILE A 127 16.79 -7.10 5.46
CA ILE A 127 15.79 -7.25 4.39
C ILE A 127 16.30 -8.28 3.40
N LYS A 128 15.39 -9.14 2.93
CA LYS A 128 15.69 -10.21 1.97
C LYS A 128 14.69 -10.15 0.81
N LYS A 129 15.10 -10.66 -0.34
CA LYS A 129 14.17 -10.95 -1.44
C LYS A 129 13.08 -11.90 -0.94
N GLY A 130 11.82 -11.57 -1.24
CA GLY A 130 10.63 -12.26 -0.78
C GLY A 130 10.02 -11.67 0.51
N ASP A 131 10.72 -10.77 1.23
CA ASP A 131 10.11 -10.08 2.37
C ASP A 131 8.93 -9.20 1.90
N VAL A 132 7.86 -9.18 2.70
CA VAL A 132 6.67 -8.38 2.48
C VAL A 132 6.50 -7.40 3.61
N PHE A 133 6.44 -6.10 3.28
CA PHE A 133 6.09 -5.05 4.21
C PHE A 133 4.67 -4.57 3.94
N SER A 134 3.80 -4.64 4.94
CA SER A 134 2.42 -4.12 4.84
C SER A 134 2.28 -2.90 5.73
N MET A 135 1.91 -1.77 5.14
CA MET A 135 1.63 -0.50 5.80
C MET A 135 0.13 -0.26 5.75
N ILE A 136 -0.54 -0.48 6.89
CA ILE A 136 -2.01 -0.52 6.99
C ILE A 136 -2.46 0.67 7.81
N TYR A 137 -3.12 1.63 7.20
CA TYR A 137 -3.75 2.73 7.90
C TYR A 137 -5.21 2.41 8.20
N GLU A 138 -5.59 2.56 9.46
CA GLU A 138 -6.97 2.50 9.91
C GLU A 138 -7.40 3.87 10.43
N SER A 139 -8.53 4.38 9.91
CA SER A 139 -9.13 5.63 10.40
C SER A 139 -9.32 5.61 11.92
N GLY A 140 -8.87 6.67 12.58
CA GLY A 140 -8.93 6.82 14.03
C GLY A 140 -7.93 6.01 14.85
N LYS A 141 -7.14 5.09 14.22
CA LYS A 141 -6.16 4.25 14.93
C LYS A 141 -4.70 4.54 14.54
N GLY A 142 -4.48 4.97 13.29
CA GLY A 142 -3.14 5.22 12.75
C GLY A 142 -2.62 4.11 11.83
N LEU A 143 -1.32 4.09 11.62
CA LEU A 143 -0.62 3.21 10.71
C LEU A 143 -0.01 2.01 11.45
N THR A 144 -0.44 0.80 11.14
CA THR A 144 0.21 -0.45 11.56
C THR A 144 1.18 -0.89 10.47
N VAL A 145 2.40 -1.26 10.85
CA VAL A 145 3.41 -1.82 9.95
C VAL A 145 3.65 -3.29 10.30
N LEU A 146 3.58 -4.14 9.27
CA LEU A 146 3.90 -5.56 9.40
C LEU A 146 5.10 -5.89 8.52
N LYS A 147 5.97 -6.80 8.98
CA LYS A 147 6.98 -7.47 8.16
C LYS A 147 6.65 -8.96 8.13
N ASN A 148 6.38 -9.50 6.95
CA ASN A 148 6.00 -10.91 6.76
C ASN A 148 4.82 -11.33 7.67
N GLY A 149 3.82 -10.46 7.81
CA GLY A 149 2.66 -10.66 8.68
C GLY A 149 2.90 -10.39 10.17
N ASN A 150 4.13 -10.24 10.62
CA ASN A 150 4.47 -9.94 12.01
C ASN A 150 4.45 -8.43 12.26
N LYS A 151 3.81 -7.99 13.33
CA LYS A 151 3.68 -6.58 13.67
C LYS A 151 5.04 -5.99 14.10
N ALA A 152 5.53 -5.01 13.34
CA ALA A 152 6.72 -4.23 13.67
C ALA A 152 6.38 -3.05 14.60
N GLY A 153 5.24 -2.40 14.39
CA GLY A 153 4.81 -1.32 15.25
C GLY A 153 3.57 -0.58 14.76
N VAL A 154 3.24 0.51 15.47
CA VAL A 154 2.13 1.41 15.12
C VAL A 154 2.60 2.85 15.20
N ILE A 155 2.19 3.68 14.27
CA ILE A 155 2.45 5.12 14.26
C ILE A 155 1.11 5.85 14.15
N PRO A 156 0.77 6.73 15.10
CA PRO A 156 -0.48 7.46 15.08
C PRO A 156 -0.42 8.64 14.10
N GLY A 157 -1.61 9.10 13.70
CA GLY A 157 -1.81 10.37 13.02
C GLY A 157 -2.10 10.26 11.52
N LEU A 158 -3.14 10.98 11.11
CA LEU A 158 -3.51 11.15 9.72
C LEU A 158 -2.44 11.95 8.94
N ASP A 159 -1.78 12.90 9.60
CA ASP A 159 -0.68 13.68 9.04
C ASP A 159 0.52 12.79 8.66
N PHE A 160 0.85 11.80 9.50
CA PHE A 160 1.88 10.82 9.16
C PHE A 160 1.48 9.95 7.97
N LYS A 161 0.23 9.49 7.94
CA LYS A 161 -0.32 8.74 6.79
C LYS A 161 -0.21 9.56 5.51
N LYS A 162 -0.55 10.85 5.53
CA LYS A 162 -0.45 11.73 4.36
C LYS A 162 0.99 11.82 3.83
N GLY A 163 1.95 12.03 4.71
CA GLY A 163 3.38 12.04 4.35
C GLY A 163 3.82 10.69 3.76
N LEU A 164 3.49 9.59 4.43
CA LEU A 164 3.89 8.25 3.99
C LEU A 164 3.31 7.87 2.63
N PHE A 165 2.00 7.99 2.43
CA PHE A 165 1.38 7.65 1.14
C PHE A 165 1.76 8.66 0.05
N GLY A 166 2.12 9.88 0.42
CA GLY A 166 2.68 10.89 -0.48
C GLY A 166 4.01 10.46 -1.13
N ILE A 167 4.77 9.55 -0.51
CA ILE A 167 6.00 8.99 -1.09
C ILE A 167 5.72 8.32 -2.44
N TRP A 168 4.62 7.62 -2.58
CA TRP A 168 4.25 6.91 -3.83
C TRP A 168 3.23 7.64 -4.67
N LEU A 169 2.32 8.39 -4.04
CA LEU A 169 1.16 8.98 -4.72
C LEU A 169 1.26 10.49 -4.89
N GLY A 170 2.26 11.13 -4.26
CA GLY A 170 2.45 12.58 -4.27
C GLY A 170 2.87 13.15 -5.64
N GLU A 171 3.13 14.45 -5.68
CA GLU A 171 3.56 15.17 -6.89
C GLU A 171 4.95 14.74 -7.37
N ASP A 172 5.88 14.51 -6.42
CA ASP A 172 7.24 14.01 -6.68
C ASP A 172 7.38 12.59 -6.09
N PRO A 173 6.79 11.56 -6.76
CA PRO A 173 6.75 10.22 -6.22
C PRO A 173 8.12 9.53 -6.31
N ALA A 174 8.31 8.50 -5.49
CA ALA A 174 9.50 7.65 -5.53
C ALA A 174 9.74 7.01 -6.91
N ASP A 175 8.66 6.81 -7.68
CA ASP A 175 8.67 6.27 -9.05
C ASP A 175 7.35 6.61 -9.74
N SER A 176 7.42 7.25 -10.93
CA SER A 176 6.22 7.72 -11.65
C SER A 176 5.42 6.58 -12.28
N ASP A 177 6.08 5.52 -12.73
CA ASP A 177 5.40 4.39 -13.38
C ASP A 177 4.77 3.48 -12.31
N LEU A 178 5.43 3.30 -11.17
CA LEU A 178 4.79 2.69 -10.01
C LEU A 178 3.54 3.45 -9.59
N LYS A 179 3.60 4.79 -9.51
CA LYS A 179 2.42 5.62 -9.19
C LYS A 179 1.27 5.37 -10.15
N LYS A 180 1.52 5.35 -11.48
CA LYS A 180 0.50 5.02 -12.48
C LYS A 180 -0.09 3.64 -12.22
N GLY A 181 0.76 2.63 -12.02
CA GLY A 181 0.33 1.28 -11.70
C GLY A 181 -0.56 1.20 -10.45
N LEU A 182 -0.19 1.88 -9.36
CA LEU A 182 -0.97 1.95 -8.11
C LEU A 182 -2.33 2.63 -8.30
N LEU A 183 -2.43 3.59 -9.23
CA LEU A 183 -3.68 4.30 -9.56
C LEU A 183 -4.48 3.61 -10.67
N GLY A 184 -3.97 2.55 -11.29
CA GLY A 184 -4.63 1.85 -12.40
C GLY A 184 -4.77 2.73 -13.65
N THR A 185 -3.73 3.52 -13.97
CA THR A 185 -3.70 4.46 -15.12
C THR A 185 -2.58 4.12 -16.09
#